data_ab65c1b52936eafac230eb5e88fe290e
#
_entry.id   ab65c1b52936eafac230eb5e88fe290e
#
_cell.length_a   1.000
_cell.length_b   1.000
_cell.length_c   1.000
_cell.angle_alpha   90.00
_cell.angle_beta   90.00
_cell.angle_gamma   90.00
#
_symmetry.space_group_name_H-M   'P 1'
#
loop_
_entity.id
_entity.type
_entity.pdbx_description
1 polymer ?
#
loop_
_entity_poly.entity_id
_entity_poly.type
_entity_poly.pdbx_seq_one_letter_code
_entity_poly.pdbx_strand_id
1 'polypeptide(L)'
;MTATLSASKRTDTGKGAARKLRAAHQIPGVIYGHNREPLALSMNGRDLDRLLDRIAAETTVVELTIDGTMSRTLIREIQRHPFKREVLHIDFLELVAGEKVAVDLPIVLVGTPAGVRDSGGILDQILREISIEVDPAHMPTHIEVDVSQLGINDSLHVSDLKVPEGIEVLVDAEATVCVVSPPHVEEEPAAPEAAAEAEAAAEPELIRKPKGEDDEGAEEEK
;
A
#
# COMPACT_ATOMS: atom_id res chain seq x y z
N MET A 1 -20.95 -2.45 10.87
CA MET A 1 -20.97 -1.25 11.77
C MET A 1 -20.93 -0.04 10.88
N THR A 2 -21.88 0.87 11.00
CA THR A 2 -21.86 2.13 10.23
C THR A 2 -21.00 3.15 10.95
N ALA A 3 -20.02 3.69 10.24
CA ALA A 3 -19.14 4.73 10.75
C ALA A 3 -19.67 6.08 10.29
N THR A 4 -19.83 7.06 11.19
CA THR A 4 -20.31 8.40 10.86
C THR A 4 -19.20 9.42 10.90
N LEU A 5 -19.17 10.32 9.91
CA LEU A 5 -18.21 11.42 9.82
C LEU A 5 -18.92 12.71 9.41
N SER A 6 -18.56 13.83 10.05
CA SER A 6 -19.09 15.15 9.70
C SER A 6 -18.14 15.86 8.73
N ALA A 7 -18.71 16.42 7.67
CA ALA A 7 -18.00 17.20 6.68
C ALA A 7 -18.74 18.50 6.36
N SER A 8 -18.01 19.52 5.99
CA SER A 8 -18.55 20.80 5.54
C SER A 8 -18.23 21.02 4.06
N LYS A 9 -19.17 21.56 3.32
CA LYS A 9 -18.96 21.94 1.92
C LYS A 9 -17.97 23.11 1.84
N ARG A 10 -17.05 23.05 0.88
CA ARG A 10 -16.11 24.15 0.61
C ARG A 10 -16.27 24.68 -0.82
N THR A 11 -16.10 25.97 -0.97
CA THR A 11 -16.08 26.66 -2.25
C THR A 11 -14.65 26.94 -2.71
N ASP A 12 -13.75 27.11 -1.75
CA ASP A 12 -12.34 27.39 -2.04
C ASP A 12 -11.62 26.13 -2.49
N THR A 13 -11.09 26.16 -3.70
CA THR A 13 -10.35 25.08 -4.34
C THR A 13 -8.90 25.51 -4.64
N GLY A 14 -8.05 24.53 -4.96
CA GLY A 14 -6.67 24.75 -5.34
C GLY A 14 -5.64 24.59 -4.22
N LYS A 15 -4.34 24.63 -4.60
CA LYS A 15 -3.18 24.31 -3.75
C LYS A 15 -3.09 25.19 -2.50
N GLY A 16 -3.38 26.48 -2.62
CA GLY A 16 -3.28 27.44 -1.50
C GLY A 16 -4.35 27.21 -0.44
N ALA A 17 -5.61 26.96 -0.86
CA ALA A 17 -6.72 26.65 0.03
C ALA A 17 -6.49 25.33 0.77
N ALA A 18 -6.11 24.26 0.07
CA ALA A 18 -5.82 22.97 0.66
C ALA A 18 -4.67 23.05 1.68
N ARG A 19 -3.62 23.85 1.42
CA ARG A 19 -2.53 24.04 2.38
C ARG A 19 -2.99 24.75 3.66
N LYS A 20 -3.86 25.75 3.55
CA LYS A 20 -4.43 26.46 4.72
C LYS A 20 -5.30 25.54 5.58
N LEU A 21 -6.13 24.71 4.94
CA LEU A 21 -6.96 23.73 5.63
C LEU A 21 -6.10 22.74 6.44
N ARG A 22 -5.08 22.16 5.82
CA ARG A 22 -4.18 21.22 6.52
C ARG A 22 -3.43 21.88 7.68
N ALA A 23 -3.03 23.14 7.55
CA ALA A 23 -2.45 23.91 8.65
C ALA A 23 -3.44 24.14 9.82
N ALA A 24 -4.74 24.14 9.54
CA ALA A 24 -5.81 24.23 10.54
C ALA A 24 -6.31 22.84 11.02
N HIS A 25 -5.56 21.75 10.74
CA HIS A 25 -5.96 20.37 11.01
C HIS A 25 -7.30 19.95 10.37
N GLN A 26 -7.63 20.56 9.25
CA GLN A 26 -8.74 20.16 8.39
C GLN A 26 -8.21 19.44 7.15
N ILE A 27 -8.84 18.33 6.81
CA ILE A 27 -8.46 17.51 5.66
C ILE A 27 -9.42 17.84 4.52
N PRO A 28 -8.90 18.22 3.35
CA PRO A 28 -9.71 18.38 2.15
C PRO A 28 -10.10 17.00 1.62
N GLY A 29 -11.32 16.89 1.13
CA GLY A 29 -11.83 15.71 0.45
C GLY A 29 -12.75 16.10 -0.70
N VAL A 30 -13.18 15.09 -1.44
CA VAL A 30 -14.14 15.20 -2.53
C VAL A 30 -15.14 14.05 -2.41
N ILE A 31 -16.41 14.33 -2.65
CA ILE A 31 -17.44 13.31 -2.84
C ILE A 31 -17.91 13.37 -4.28
N TYR A 32 -18.00 12.22 -4.93
CA TYR A 32 -18.49 12.05 -6.29
C TYR A 32 -19.26 10.73 -6.44
N GLY A 33 -19.90 10.52 -7.56
CA GLY A 33 -20.69 9.33 -7.88
C GLY A 33 -22.10 9.68 -8.34
N HIS A 34 -22.81 8.69 -8.86
CA HIS A 34 -24.21 8.76 -9.26
C HIS A 34 -24.57 9.98 -10.13
N ASN A 35 -23.83 10.24 -11.21
CA ASN A 35 -24.03 11.38 -12.11
C ASN A 35 -24.10 12.78 -11.44
N ARG A 36 -23.61 12.89 -10.21
CA ARG A 36 -23.53 14.14 -9.47
C ARG A 36 -22.24 14.87 -9.75
N GLU A 37 -22.30 16.19 -9.80
CA GLU A 37 -21.07 16.99 -9.86
C GLU A 37 -20.22 16.76 -8.61
N PRO A 38 -18.88 16.59 -8.74
CA PRO A 38 -18.00 16.43 -7.62
C PRO A 38 -18.11 17.58 -6.64
N LEU A 39 -18.36 17.27 -5.37
CA LEU A 39 -18.51 18.24 -4.31
C LEU A 39 -17.26 18.27 -3.44
N ALA A 40 -16.62 19.44 -3.37
CA ALA A 40 -15.45 19.60 -2.52
C ALA A 40 -15.84 19.75 -1.05
N LEU A 41 -15.19 18.98 -0.17
CA LEU A 41 -15.45 18.89 1.26
C LEU A 41 -14.22 19.24 2.10
N SER A 42 -14.48 19.62 3.33
CA SER A 42 -13.48 19.72 4.39
C SER A 42 -13.97 19.02 5.64
N MET A 43 -13.11 18.30 6.33
CA MET A 43 -13.44 17.53 7.52
C MET A 43 -12.35 17.67 8.59
N ASN A 44 -12.72 17.38 9.84
CA ASN A 44 -11.77 17.43 10.94
C ASN A 44 -10.80 16.24 10.87
N GLY A 45 -9.48 16.51 10.87
CA GLY A 45 -8.47 15.46 10.77
C GLY A 45 -8.49 14.47 11.93
N ARG A 46 -8.72 14.95 13.16
CA ARG A 46 -8.76 14.07 14.35
C ARG A 46 -9.92 13.08 14.32
N ASP A 47 -11.07 13.52 13.82
CA ASP A 47 -12.26 12.67 13.76
C ASP A 47 -12.10 11.64 12.63
N LEU A 48 -11.49 12.06 11.53
CA LEU A 48 -11.13 11.16 10.43
C LEU A 48 -10.10 10.12 10.87
N ASP A 49 -9.02 10.50 11.54
CA ASP A 49 -7.99 9.58 12.02
C ASP A 49 -8.59 8.53 12.97
N ARG A 50 -9.44 8.95 13.92
CA ARG A 50 -10.14 8.03 14.83
C ARG A 50 -11.08 7.06 14.11
N LEU A 51 -11.68 7.50 13.02
CA LEU A 51 -12.53 6.67 12.19
C LEU A 51 -11.68 5.64 11.44
N LEU A 52 -10.61 6.06 10.78
CA LEU A 52 -9.71 5.20 10.03
C LEU A 52 -8.98 4.15 10.89
N ASP A 53 -8.73 4.46 12.17
CA ASP A 53 -8.15 3.50 13.12
C ASP A 53 -9.13 2.37 13.52
N ARG A 54 -10.43 2.55 13.28
CA ARG A 54 -11.48 1.61 13.71
C ARG A 54 -12.07 0.78 12.58
N ILE A 55 -11.91 1.22 11.35
CA ILE A 55 -12.54 0.61 10.18
C ILE A 55 -11.50 0.20 9.15
N ALA A 56 -11.82 -0.84 8.38
CA ALA A 56 -11.14 -1.10 7.10
C ALA A 56 -11.66 -0.05 6.11
N ALA A 57 -10.81 0.93 5.77
CA ALA A 57 -11.24 2.15 5.10
C ALA A 57 -11.85 1.89 3.72
N GLU A 58 -11.29 0.94 2.98
CA GLU A 58 -11.66 0.66 1.57
C GLU A 58 -12.93 -0.18 1.42
N THR A 59 -13.34 -0.86 2.49
CA THR A 59 -14.43 -1.83 2.46
C THR A 59 -15.59 -1.50 3.40
N THR A 60 -15.51 -0.38 4.10
CA THR A 60 -16.55 0.01 5.06
C THR A 60 -17.38 1.18 4.55
N VAL A 61 -18.71 1.02 4.60
CA VAL A 61 -19.65 2.10 4.29
C VAL A 61 -19.60 3.16 5.39
N VAL A 62 -19.31 4.39 5.00
CA VAL A 62 -19.25 5.57 5.89
C VAL A 62 -20.46 6.46 5.65
N GLU A 63 -21.20 6.78 6.70
CA GLU A 63 -22.26 7.78 6.64
C GLU A 63 -21.65 9.17 6.82
N LEU A 64 -21.62 9.92 5.72
CA LEU A 64 -21.09 11.27 5.69
C LEU A 64 -22.22 12.28 5.93
N THR A 65 -22.10 13.09 6.98
CA THR A 65 -23.04 14.19 7.24
C THR A 65 -22.47 15.48 6.65
N ILE A 66 -23.05 15.94 5.54
CA ILE A 66 -22.64 17.16 4.82
C ILE A 66 -23.70 18.22 5.06
N ASP A 67 -23.35 19.28 5.82
CA ASP A 67 -24.24 20.40 6.15
C ASP A 67 -25.65 19.96 6.62
N GLY A 68 -25.72 18.85 7.39
CA GLY A 68 -26.96 18.28 7.93
C GLY A 68 -27.66 17.26 7.03
N THR A 69 -27.15 17.01 5.83
CA THR A 69 -27.64 15.94 4.94
C THR A 69 -26.75 14.71 5.09
N MET A 70 -27.37 13.55 5.30
CA MET A 70 -26.64 12.27 5.40
C MET A 70 -26.54 11.62 4.02
N SER A 71 -25.32 11.24 3.63
CA SER A 71 -25.06 10.45 2.41
C SER A 71 -24.28 9.20 2.78
N ARG A 72 -24.63 8.06 2.20
CA ARG A 72 -23.83 6.82 2.34
C ARG A 72 -22.73 6.84 1.32
N THR A 73 -21.51 6.65 1.80
CA THR A 73 -20.30 6.76 0.98
C THR A 73 -19.34 5.63 1.27
N LEU A 74 -18.50 5.33 0.28
CA LEU A 74 -17.33 4.48 0.43
C LEU A 74 -16.09 5.35 0.28
N ILE A 75 -15.04 5.03 1.01
CA ILE A 75 -13.75 5.67 0.83
C ILE A 75 -13.06 4.99 -0.34
N ARG A 76 -12.82 5.73 -1.43
CA ARG A 76 -12.19 5.20 -2.64
C ARG A 76 -10.68 5.32 -2.61
N GLU A 77 -10.18 6.45 -2.11
CA GLU A 77 -8.75 6.71 -2.04
C GLU A 77 -8.40 7.55 -0.81
N ILE A 78 -7.27 7.19 -0.19
CA ILE A 78 -6.69 7.94 0.93
C ILE A 78 -5.26 8.33 0.58
N GLN A 79 -5.03 9.59 0.30
CA GLN A 79 -3.69 10.11 0.11
C GLN A 79 -3.03 10.41 1.45
N ARG A 80 -1.98 9.68 1.77
CA ARG A 80 -1.20 9.85 3.02
C ARG A 80 0.14 10.54 2.75
N HIS A 81 0.64 11.24 3.73
CA HIS A 81 1.98 11.82 3.64
C HIS A 81 3.04 10.70 3.76
N PRO A 82 4.07 10.64 2.89
CA PRO A 82 5.02 9.53 2.84
C PRO A 82 5.82 9.33 4.13
N PHE A 83 6.09 10.39 4.89
CA PHE A 83 6.89 10.32 6.13
C PHE A 83 6.11 10.61 7.41
N LYS A 84 4.97 11.30 7.30
CA LYS A 84 4.10 11.63 8.43
C LYS A 84 2.84 10.78 8.36
N ARG A 85 2.31 10.39 9.51
CA ARG A 85 1.02 9.71 9.60
C ARG A 85 -0.14 10.72 9.46
N GLU A 86 -0.09 11.55 8.42
CA GLU A 86 -1.09 12.56 8.16
C GLU A 86 -1.81 12.23 6.85
N VAL A 87 -3.14 12.27 6.87
CA VAL A 87 -3.96 12.18 5.66
C VAL A 87 -3.93 13.52 4.96
N LEU A 88 -3.60 13.52 3.67
CA LEU A 88 -3.52 14.70 2.83
C LEU A 88 -4.81 14.97 2.07
N HIS A 89 -5.47 13.93 1.59
CA HIS A 89 -6.70 13.99 0.83
C HIS A 89 -7.49 12.70 1.01
N ILE A 90 -8.79 12.77 0.86
CA ILE A 90 -9.67 11.62 0.89
C ILE A 90 -10.77 11.77 -0.15
N ASP A 91 -11.00 10.68 -0.86
CA ASP A 91 -12.01 10.60 -1.91
C ASP A 91 -13.16 9.69 -1.47
N PHE A 92 -14.37 10.20 -1.55
CA PHE A 92 -15.58 9.48 -1.22
C PHE A 92 -16.40 9.21 -2.48
N LEU A 93 -16.80 7.97 -2.64
CA LEU A 93 -17.75 7.55 -3.65
C LEU A 93 -19.15 7.46 -3.01
N GLU A 94 -20.12 8.20 -3.51
CA GLU A 94 -21.52 8.12 -3.06
C GLU A 94 -22.13 6.80 -3.51
N LEU A 95 -22.74 6.07 -2.57
CA LEU A 95 -23.33 4.76 -2.82
C LEU A 95 -24.84 4.89 -3.03
N VAL A 96 -25.32 4.28 -4.08
CA VAL A 96 -26.76 4.14 -4.38
C VAL A 96 -27.13 2.68 -4.28
N ALA A 97 -28.26 2.40 -3.65
CA ALA A 97 -28.74 1.04 -3.52
C ALA A 97 -29.06 0.43 -4.89
N GLY A 98 -28.53 -0.79 -5.14
CA GLY A 98 -28.73 -1.52 -6.39
C GLY A 98 -27.72 -1.21 -7.49
N GLU A 99 -26.72 -0.36 -7.25
CA GLU A 99 -25.59 -0.13 -8.14
C GLU A 99 -24.37 -0.91 -7.65
N LYS A 100 -23.82 -1.78 -8.51
CA LYS A 100 -22.58 -2.51 -8.18
C LYS A 100 -21.40 -1.55 -8.18
N VAL A 101 -20.49 -1.74 -7.24
CA VAL A 101 -19.30 -0.90 -7.08
C VAL A 101 -18.06 -1.76 -7.15
N ALA A 102 -17.08 -1.30 -7.92
CA ALA A 102 -15.75 -1.92 -7.95
C ALA A 102 -14.95 -1.48 -6.73
N VAL A 103 -14.50 -2.45 -5.93
CA VAL A 103 -13.76 -2.24 -4.67
C VAL A 103 -12.55 -3.16 -4.62
N ASP A 104 -11.47 -2.69 -4.01
CA ASP A 104 -10.29 -3.49 -3.77
C ASP A 104 -10.37 -4.11 -2.36
N LEU A 105 -10.43 -5.45 -2.30
CA LEU A 105 -10.53 -6.19 -1.04
C LEU A 105 -9.18 -6.74 -0.61
N PRO A 106 -8.77 -6.54 0.64
CA PRO A 106 -7.56 -7.15 1.16
C PRO A 106 -7.73 -8.66 1.34
N ILE A 107 -6.69 -9.40 0.96
CA ILE A 107 -6.59 -10.85 1.16
C ILE A 107 -5.82 -11.11 2.45
N VAL A 108 -6.44 -11.84 3.37
CA VAL A 108 -5.83 -12.25 4.64
C VAL A 108 -5.51 -13.74 4.57
N LEU A 109 -4.21 -14.07 4.64
CA LEU A 109 -3.75 -15.45 4.69
C LEU A 109 -3.92 -16.00 6.10
N VAL A 110 -4.61 -17.14 6.23
CA VAL A 110 -4.88 -17.80 7.51
C VAL A 110 -4.10 -19.11 7.57
N GLY A 111 -3.43 -19.37 8.70
CA GLY A 111 -2.64 -20.57 8.91
C GLY A 111 -1.15 -20.40 8.56
N THR A 112 -0.39 -21.49 8.77
CA THR A 112 1.03 -21.54 8.42
C THR A 112 1.21 -22.66 7.41
N PRO A 113 1.76 -22.39 6.22
CA PRO A 113 1.97 -23.41 5.18
C PRO A 113 2.82 -24.58 5.68
N ALA A 114 2.48 -25.81 5.27
CA ALA A 114 3.26 -27.00 5.59
C ALA A 114 4.70 -26.87 5.06
N GLY A 115 4.89 -26.27 3.87
CA GLY A 115 6.20 -26.02 3.29
C GLY A 115 7.09 -25.07 4.11
N VAL A 116 6.48 -24.11 4.79
CA VAL A 116 7.21 -23.21 5.72
C VAL A 116 7.57 -23.93 7.01
N ARG A 117 6.60 -24.65 7.60
CA ARG A 117 6.76 -25.32 8.88
C ARG A 117 7.72 -26.50 8.82
N ASP A 118 7.57 -27.36 7.81
CA ASP A 118 8.26 -28.66 7.75
C ASP A 118 9.59 -28.57 7.01
N SER A 119 9.74 -27.62 6.10
CA SER A 119 10.91 -27.53 5.22
C SER A 119 11.58 -26.14 5.22
N GLY A 120 11.15 -25.22 6.07
CA GLY A 120 11.76 -23.90 6.21
C GLY A 120 11.56 -22.99 4.98
N GLY A 121 10.55 -23.27 4.14
CA GLY A 121 10.21 -22.44 2.98
C GLY A 121 9.81 -21.00 3.37
N ILE A 122 9.78 -20.10 2.40
CA ILE A 122 9.36 -18.71 2.56
C ILE A 122 8.01 -18.55 1.86
N LEU A 123 7.00 -18.07 2.60
CA LEU A 123 5.72 -17.70 2.03
C LEU A 123 5.82 -16.28 1.46
N ASP A 124 5.62 -16.16 0.16
CA ASP A 124 5.58 -14.86 -0.52
C ASP A 124 4.16 -14.57 -1.01
N GLN A 125 3.61 -13.45 -0.57
CA GLN A 125 2.29 -12.98 -0.99
C GLN A 125 2.46 -11.95 -2.11
N ILE A 126 2.08 -12.33 -3.34
CA ILE A 126 2.20 -11.51 -4.54
C ILE A 126 1.01 -10.55 -4.62
N LEU A 127 -0.22 -11.07 -4.48
CA LEU A 127 -1.42 -10.25 -4.47
C LEU A 127 -1.90 -10.06 -3.03
N ARG A 128 -1.95 -8.82 -2.60
CA ARG A 128 -2.46 -8.44 -1.27
C ARG A 128 -3.90 -7.99 -1.30
N GLU A 129 -4.35 -7.51 -2.43
CA GLU A 129 -5.68 -6.97 -2.69
C GLU A 129 -6.22 -7.56 -3.98
N ILE A 130 -7.53 -7.70 -4.06
CA ILE A 130 -8.24 -8.18 -5.24
C ILE A 130 -9.37 -7.22 -5.58
N SER A 131 -9.43 -6.79 -6.85
CA SER A 131 -10.50 -5.93 -7.34
C SER A 131 -11.73 -6.77 -7.62
N ILE A 132 -12.82 -6.42 -6.97
CA ILE A 132 -14.12 -7.09 -7.11
C ILE A 132 -15.23 -6.08 -7.43
N GLU A 133 -16.29 -6.55 -8.04
CA GLU A 133 -17.53 -5.81 -8.21
C GLU A 133 -18.63 -6.41 -7.32
N VAL A 134 -19.16 -5.60 -6.42
CA VAL A 134 -20.10 -6.06 -5.38
C VAL A 134 -21.19 -5.03 -5.09
N ASP A 135 -22.34 -5.50 -4.61
CA ASP A 135 -23.41 -4.64 -4.07
C ASP A 135 -22.97 -4.12 -2.68
N PRO A 136 -23.04 -2.80 -2.44
CA PRO A 136 -22.69 -2.20 -1.14
C PRO A 136 -23.39 -2.80 0.07
N ALA A 137 -24.54 -3.46 -0.12
CA ALA A 137 -25.30 -4.12 0.96
C ALA A 137 -24.63 -5.41 1.47
N HIS A 138 -23.84 -6.08 0.62
CA HIS A 138 -23.25 -7.40 0.91
C HIS A 138 -21.72 -7.41 0.81
N MET A 139 -21.10 -6.25 1.00
CA MET A 139 -19.66 -6.10 0.85
C MET A 139 -18.92 -6.74 2.05
N PRO A 140 -18.04 -7.74 1.82
CA PRO A 140 -17.19 -8.31 2.85
C PRO A 140 -16.05 -7.34 3.20
N THR A 141 -15.49 -7.47 4.39
CA THR A 141 -14.38 -6.62 4.86
C THR A 141 -13.03 -7.12 4.35
N HIS A 142 -12.88 -8.44 4.17
CA HIS A 142 -11.67 -9.09 3.70
C HIS A 142 -12.01 -10.48 3.16
N ILE A 143 -11.08 -11.07 2.41
CA ILE A 143 -11.17 -12.46 1.95
C ILE A 143 -10.16 -13.29 2.74
N GLU A 144 -10.65 -14.28 3.49
CA GLU A 144 -9.79 -15.22 4.21
C GLU A 144 -9.39 -16.37 3.31
N VAL A 145 -8.10 -16.67 3.29
CA VAL A 145 -7.51 -17.74 2.47
C VAL A 145 -6.68 -18.67 3.34
N ASP A 146 -7.06 -19.94 3.40
CA ASP A 146 -6.32 -20.94 4.16
C ASP A 146 -5.12 -21.45 3.35
N VAL A 147 -3.92 -21.18 3.86
CA VAL A 147 -2.65 -21.58 3.26
C VAL A 147 -2.00 -22.78 3.94
N SER A 148 -2.67 -23.38 4.91
CA SER A 148 -2.09 -24.45 5.77
C SER A 148 -1.63 -25.69 5.00
N GLN A 149 -2.22 -25.95 3.84
CA GLN A 149 -1.94 -27.15 3.03
C GLN A 149 -0.84 -26.94 1.96
N LEU A 150 -0.36 -25.73 1.78
CA LEU A 150 0.63 -25.42 0.75
C LEU A 150 2.00 -26.03 1.08
N GLY A 151 2.55 -26.82 0.15
CA GLY A 151 3.90 -27.36 0.17
C GLY A 151 4.93 -26.39 -0.44
N ILE A 152 6.18 -26.85 -0.58
CA ILE A 152 7.23 -26.08 -1.29
C ILE A 152 6.95 -26.10 -2.79
N ASN A 153 7.12 -24.94 -3.43
CA ASN A 153 6.80 -24.65 -4.83
C ASN A 153 5.31 -24.71 -5.17
N ASP A 154 4.43 -24.84 -4.19
CA ASP A 154 3.00 -24.70 -4.43
C ASP A 154 2.62 -23.23 -4.53
N SER A 155 1.71 -22.93 -5.45
CA SER A 155 1.12 -21.61 -5.64
C SER A 155 -0.39 -21.68 -5.48
N LEU A 156 -0.97 -20.62 -4.96
CA LEU A 156 -2.43 -20.46 -4.88
C LEU A 156 -2.86 -19.37 -5.87
N HIS A 157 -3.88 -19.66 -6.66
CA HIS A 157 -4.39 -18.74 -7.68
C HIS A 157 -5.73 -18.11 -7.25
N VAL A 158 -6.13 -17.07 -7.95
CA VAL A 158 -7.41 -16.39 -7.71
C VAL A 158 -8.60 -17.33 -7.88
N SER A 159 -8.52 -18.32 -8.80
CA SER A 159 -9.52 -19.37 -9.00
C SER A 159 -9.81 -20.23 -7.75
N ASP A 160 -8.84 -20.36 -6.85
CA ASP A 160 -8.94 -21.20 -5.65
C ASP A 160 -9.54 -20.45 -4.45
N LEU A 161 -9.80 -19.16 -4.62
CA LEU A 161 -10.37 -18.32 -3.58
C LEU A 161 -11.85 -18.65 -3.34
N LYS A 162 -12.23 -18.79 -2.10
CA LYS A 162 -13.63 -18.94 -1.70
C LYS A 162 -14.30 -17.58 -1.66
N VAL A 163 -14.80 -17.12 -2.80
CA VAL A 163 -15.52 -15.86 -2.91
C VAL A 163 -16.98 -16.07 -2.53
N PRO A 164 -17.59 -15.22 -1.67
CA PRO A 164 -19.02 -15.29 -1.34
C PRO A 164 -19.91 -15.08 -2.58
N GLU A 165 -21.13 -15.59 -2.52
CA GLU A 165 -22.11 -15.43 -3.62
C GLU A 165 -22.45 -13.96 -3.86
N GLY A 166 -22.52 -13.55 -5.13
CA GLY A 166 -22.88 -12.19 -5.53
C GLY A 166 -21.70 -11.24 -5.74
N ILE A 167 -20.49 -11.74 -5.71
CA ILE A 167 -19.26 -10.97 -5.98
C ILE A 167 -18.69 -11.39 -7.34
N GLU A 168 -18.42 -10.44 -8.19
CA GLU A 168 -17.75 -10.64 -9.47
C GLU A 168 -16.27 -10.22 -9.33
N VAL A 169 -15.35 -11.13 -9.61
CA VAL A 169 -13.91 -10.86 -9.56
C VAL A 169 -13.50 -10.23 -10.89
N LEU A 170 -12.83 -9.08 -10.82
CA LEU A 170 -12.35 -8.36 -12.00
C LEU A 170 -10.91 -8.72 -12.38
N VAL A 171 -10.18 -9.40 -11.50
CA VAL A 171 -8.80 -9.84 -11.71
C VAL A 171 -8.80 -11.19 -12.43
N ASP A 172 -7.73 -11.45 -13.19
CA ASP A 172 -7.55 -12.70 -13.92
C ASP A 172 -7.54 -13.89 -12.94
N ALA A 173 -8.33 -14.94 -13.27
CA ALA A 173 -8.45 -16.15 -12.47
C ALA A 173 -7.13 -16.94 -12.34
N GLU A 174 -6.20 -16.78 -13.29
CA GLU A 174 -4.88 -17.42 -13.28
C GLU A 174 -3.83 -16.63 -12.48
N ALA A 175 -4.16 -15.43 -12.01
CA ALA A 175 -3.23 -14.62 -11.22
C ALA A 175 -2.86 -15.33 -9.91
N THR A 176 -1.57 -15.34 -9.58
CA THR A 176 -1.05 -15.98 -8.37
C THR A 176 -1.24 -15.08 -7.16
N VAL A 177 -1.89 -15.58 -6.14
CA VAL A 177 -2.11 -14.89 -4.86
C VAL A 177 -0.89 -15.02 -3.95
N CYS A 178 -0.42 -16.23 -3.74
CA CYS A 178 0.77 -16.52 -2.95
C CYS A 178 1.51 -17.74 -3.46
N VAL A 179 2.80 -17.83 -3.12
CA VAL A 179 3.67 -18.94 -3.45
C VAL A 179 4.56 -19.27 -2.27
N VAL A 180 4.87 -20.56 -2.07
CA VAL A 180 5.85 -21.00 -1.08
C VAL A 180 7.15 -21.34 -1.78
N SER A 181 8.16 -20.47 -1.62
CA SER A 181 9.49 -20.67 -2.19
C SER A 181 10.38 -21.53 -1.27
N PRO A 182 11.30 -22.33 -1.81
CA PRO A 182 12.29 -23.02 -0.99
C PRO A 182 13.17 -22.02 -0.27
N PRO A 183 13.73 -22.37 0.91
CA PRO A 183 14.65 -21.48 1.60
C PRO A 183 15.87 -21.21 0.71
N HIS A 184 16.23 -19.95 0.56
CA HIS A 184 17.48 -19.59 -0.10
C HIS A 184 18.61 -19.93 0.87
N VAL A 185 19.19 -21.13 0.68
CA VAL A 185 20.46 -21.47 1.32
C VAL A 185 21.51 -20.64 0.57
N GLU A 186 21.94 -19.58 1.16
CA GLU A 186 23.15 -18.87 0.72
C GLU A 186 24.28 -19.88 0.88
N GLU A 187 24.65 -20.57 -0.19
CA GLU A 187 25.92 -21.31 -0.25
C GLU A 187 26.98 -20.24 -0.04
N GLU A 188 27.50 -20.14 1.18
CA GLU A 188 28.79 -19.51 1.43
C GLU A 188 29.75 -20.10 0.39
N PRO A 189 30.38 -19.26 -0.47
CA PRO A 189 31.33 -19.79 -1.42
C PRO A 189 32.40 -20.51 -0.59
N ALA A 190 32.40 -21.84 -0.69
CA ALA A 190 33.44 -22.66 -0.15
C ALA A 190 34.77 -22.09 -0.61
N ALA A 191 35.52 -21.53 0.30
CA ALA A 191 36.87 -21.11 0.07
C ALA A 191 37.63 -22.31 -0.49
N PRO A 192 38.33 -22.19 -1.62
CA PRO A 192 39.21 -23.26 -2.07
C PRO A 192 40.42 -23.27 -1.11
N GLU A 193 40.36 -24.15 -0.12
CA GLU A 193 41.56 -24.67 0.49
C GLU A 193 42.32 -25.54 -0.53
N ALA A 194 43.55 -25.19 -0.76
CA ALA A 194 44.63 -25.94 -1.27
C ALA A 194 45.26 -25.43 -2.56
N ALA A 195 46.24 -24.57 -2.36
CA ALA A 195 47.53 -24.68 -3.01
C ALA A 195 48.52 -23.83 -2.24
N ALA A 196 49.07 -24.42 -1.21
CA ALA A 196 50.35 -23.98 -0.62
C ALA A 196 51.47 -24.37 -1.55
N GLU A 197 52.54 -23.56 -1.51
CA GLU A 197 53.88 -23.75 -2.03
C GLU A 197 54.12 -23.43 -3.50
N ALA A 198 54.68 -22.26 -3.75
CA ALA A 198 56.00 -22.11 -4.32
C ALA A 198 56.39 -20.63 -4.49
N GLU A 199 57.54 -20.33 -3.86
CA GLU A 199 58.61 -19.38 -4.26
C GLU A 199 58.36 -17.87 -4.21
N ALA A 200 58.88 -17.31 -3.21
CA ALA A 200 60.04 -16.41 -3.08
C ALA A 200 60.27 -15.35 -4.13
N ALA A 201 60.44 -14.13 -3.64
CA ALA A 201 61.20 -13.03 -4.20
C ALA A 201 60.58 -12.17 -5.30
N ALA A 202 60.08 -11.02 -4.83
CA ALA A 202 60.50 -9.73 -5.39
C ALA A 202 59.83 -8.60 -4.57
N GLU A 203 60.67 -7.78 -3.95
CA GLU A 203 60.31 -6.54 -3.24
C GLU A 203 59.63 -5.55 -4.17
N PRO A 204 58.63 -4.82 -3.76
CA PRO A 204 58.16 -3.66 -4.49
C PRO A 204 58.84 -2.39 -4.02
N GLU A 205 59.54 -1.75 -4.88
CA GLU A 205 60.10 -0.40 -4.72
C GLU A 205 58.99 0.63 -4.55
N LEU A 206 59.15 1.41 -3.49
CA LEU A 206 58.41 2.62 -3.18
C LEU A 206 58.78 3.75 -4.14
N ILE A 207 57.91 4.11 -5.08
CA ILE A 207 58.03 5.36 -5.81
C ILE A 207 57.30 6.45 -5.07
N ARG A 208 58.08 7.28 -4.37
CA ARG A 208 57.64 8.58 -3.82
C ARG A 208 57.45 9.59 -4.95
N LYS A 209 56.31 10.21 -5.03
CA LYS A 209 56.08 11.44 -5.79
C LYS A 209 56.72 12.63 -5.08
N PRO A 210 57.39 13.54 -5.79
CA PRO A 210 57.74 14.85 -5.27
C PRO A 210 56.59 15.84 -5.45
N LYS A 211 56.45 16.65 -4.46
CA LYS A 211 55.64 17.85 -4.32
C LYS A 211 56.24 18.95 -5.21
N GLY A 212 55.44 19.59 -6.01
CA GLY A 212 55.78 20.83 -6.73
C GLY A 212 54.76 21.88 -6.32
N GLU A 213 55.29 22.91 -5.75
CA GLU A 213 54.71 24.18 -5.38
C GLU A 213 54.57 25.11 -6.57
N ASP A 214 53.82 26.18 -6.29
CA ASP A 214 53.76 27.49 -7.01
C ASP A 214 52.70 27.59 -8.08
N ASP A 215 51.96 28.65 -8.27
CA ASP A 215 52.09 30.07 -7.86
C ASP A 215 50.79 30.82 -8.23
N GLU A 216 50.44 31.79 -7.44
CA GLU A 216 49.86 33.10 -7.65
C GLU A 216 49.05 33.46 -8.91
N GLY A 217 48.06 34.27 -8.63
CA GLY A 217 47.59 35.35 -9.51
C GLY A 217 46.08 35.45 -9.57
N ALA A 218 45.44 36.21 -8.73
CA ALA A 218 45.18 37.64 -8.77
C ALA A 218 44.09 38.07 -9.77
N GLU A 219 43.17 38.84 -9.20
CA GLU A 219 42.41 39.98 -9.76
C GLU A 219 41.21 39.72 -10.65
N GLU A 220 40.09 40.11 -10.16
CA GLU A 220 39.33 41.37 -10.24
C GLU A 220 38.20 41.43 -11.29
N GLU A 221 37.13 42.01 -10.79
CA GLU A 221 36.09 42.83 -11.45
C GLU A 221 35.03 42.19 -12.39
N LYS A 222 33.86 42.11 -12.00
CA LYS A 222 32.77 43.12 -12.16
C LYS A 222 31.47 42.60 -11.60
#